data_a402f1026b8efd31dd4c86bec0860a5a
#
_entry.id   a402f1026b8efd31dd4c86bec0860a5a
#
_cell.length_a   1.000
_cell.length_b   1.000
_cell.length_c   1.000
_cell.angle_alpha   90.00
_cell.angle_beta   90.00
_cell.angle_gamma   90.00
#
_symmetry.space_group_name_H-M   'P 1'
#
loop_
_entity.id
_entity.type
_entity.pdbx_description
1 polymer ?
#
loop_
_entity_poly.entity_id
_entity_poly.type
_entity_poly.pdbx_seq_one_letter_code
_entity_poly.pdbx_strand_id
1 'polypeptide(L)'
;VLIDMGLKGKRIGVIGENRYEWEIAYLSIVCGTGTVVPLDKSLPENELRSLIERSEIEAIFYTKKYEESLKKILEEKVGKLKYLISMENEEQELIKKGEQLIKQGNREFIDAKIDNEKMNIMLFTSGTTSASKIVALSHKNLVSNLMDISSILDVNSDDVFLSFLPIHHVFE
;
A
#
# COMPACT_ATOMS: atom_id res chain seq x y z
N VAL A 1 6.59 -13.26 -3.51
CA VAL A 1 5.92 -13.13 -4.81
C VAL A 1 6.14 -11.77 -5.41
N LEU A 2 5.78 -10.66 -4.74
CA LEU A 2 5.96 -9.30 -5.29
C LEU A 2 7.41 -9.03 -5.72
N ILE A 3 8.38 -9.51 -4.95
CA ILE A 3 9.81 -9.41 -5.29
C ILE A 3 10.13 -10.19 -6.57
N ASP A 4 9.59 -11.41 -6.73
CA ASP A 4 9.76 -12.23 -7.94
C ASP A 4 9.10 -11.60 -9.18
N MET A 5 8.06 -10.79 -8.98
CA MET A 5 7.45 -9.97 -10.04
C MET A 5 8.30 -8.76 -10.45
N GLY A 6 9.48 -8.58 -9.84
CA GLY A 6 10.38 -7.46 -10.11
C GLY A 6 9.97 -6.16 -9.41
N LEU A 7 9.14 -6.24 -8.38
CA LEU A 7 8.61 -5.08 -7.65
C LEU A 7 9.48 -4.63 -6.47
N LYS A 8 10.65 -5.26 -6.26
CA LYS A 8 11.58 -4.85 -5.20
C LYS A 8 12.02 -3.39 -5.37
N GLY A 9 11.82 -2.60 -4.33
CA GLY A 9 12.14 -1.17 -4.32
C GLY A 9 11.22 -0.30 -5.18
N LYS A 10 10.13 -0.87 -5.72
CA LYS A 10 9.15 -0.15 -6.55
C LYS A 10 8.07 0.49 -5.70
N ARG A 11 7.31 1.39 -6.33
CA ARG A 11 6.15 2.03 -5.73
C ARG A 11 4.90 1.24 -6.10
N ILE A 12 4.14 0.84 -5.08
CA ILE A 12 2.98 -0.02 -5.22
C ILE A 12 1.79 0.67 -4.56
N GLY A 13 0.75 0.91 -5.33
CA GLY A 13 -0.49 1.53 -4.88
C GLY A 13 -1.40 0.54 -4.15
N VAL A 14 -2.19 1.06 -3.21
CA VAL A 14 -3.28 0.30 -2.57
C VAL A 14 -4.52 1.18 -2.54
N ILE A 15 -5.62 0.72 -3.16
CA ILE A 15 -6.89 1.44 -3.21
C ILE A 15 -8.07 0.52 -2.94
N GLY A 16 -8.93 0.89 -2.00
CA GLY A 16 -10.10 0.09 -1.66
C GLY A 16 -10.79 0.55 -0.38
N GLU A 17 -11.88 -0.15 -0.06
CA GLU A 17 -12.58 -0.03 1.21
C GLU A 17 -11.76 -0.65 2.34
N ASN A 18 -12.08 -0.27 3.61
CA ASN A 18 -11.49 -0.88 4.79
C ASN A 18 -11.77 -2.38 4.78
N ARG A 19 -10.71 -3.19 4.71
CA ARG A 19 -10.78 -4.65 4.69
C ARG A 19 -9.42 -5.27 5.03
N TYR A 20 -9.45 -6.50 5.50
CA TYR A 20 -8.26 -7.23 5.90
C TYR A 20 -7.21 -7.36 4.78
N GLU A 21 -7.64 -7.59 3.54
CA GLU A 21 -6.74 -7.73 2.40
C GLU A 21 -6.00 -6.42 2.09
N TRP A 22 -6.60 -5.28 2.37
CA TRP A 22 -5.93 -3.99 2.23
C TRP A 22 -4.70 -3.88 3.16
N GLU A 23 -4.84 -4.35 4.41
CA GLU A 23 -3.75 -4.36 5.38
C GLU A 23 -2.65 -5.34 4.99
N ILE A 24 -3.03 -6.55 4.51
CA ILE A 24 -2.06 -7.52 3.99
C ILE A 24 -1.25 -6.92 2.84
N ALA A 25 -1.92 -6.29 1.88
CA ALA A 25 -1.26 -5.62 0.76
C ALA A 25 -0.30 -4.55 1.27
N TYR A 26 -0.75 -3.66 2.15
CA TYR A 26 0.07 -2.60 2.74
C TYR A 26 1.34 -3.16 3.41
N LEU A 27 1.18 -4.12 4.33
CA LEU A 27 2.30 -4.71 5.06
C LEU A 27 3.24 -5.50 4.13
N SER A 28 2.70 -6.22 3.13
CA SER A 28 3.52 -6.95 2.16
C SER A 28 4.42 -6.02 1.33
N ILE A 29 4.01 -4.78 1.15
CA ILE A 29 4.79 -3.77 0.43
C ILE A 29 5.82 -3.14 1.36
N VAL A 30 5.38 -2.58 2.48
CA VAL A 30 6.22 -1.73 3.34
C VAL A 30 7.25 -2.54 4.14
N CYS A 31 6.97 -3.81 4.45
CA CYS A 31 7.83 -4.67 5.26
C CYS A 31 8.93 -5.40 4.46
N GLY A 32 9.28 -4.97 3.25
CA GLY A 32 10.43 -5.56 2.55
C GLY A 32 10.35 -5.59 1.04
N THR A 33 9.22 -5.20 0.44
CA THR A 33 9.08 -5.15 -1.02
C THR A 33 9.47 -3.77 -1.57
N GLY A 34 8.82 -2.69 -1.12
CA GLY A 34 9.03 -1.39 -1.74
C GLY A 34 8.41 -0.22 -1.00
N THR A 35 7.95 0.78 -1.74
CA THR A 35 7.26 1.95 -1.22
C THR A 35 5.77 1.79 -1.41
N VAL A 36 5.01 1.82 -0.32
CA VAL A 36 3.55 1.79 -0.37
C VAL A 36 2.98 3.17 -0.69
N VAL A 37 1.95 3.20 -1.53
CA VAL A 37 1.23 4.41 -1.93
C VAL A 37 -0.27 4.20 -1.65
N PRO A 38 -0.73 4.46 -0.42
CA PRO A 38 -2.16 4.45 -0.11
C PRO A 38 -2.89 5.52 -0.90
N LEU A 39 -3.96 5.13 -1.59
CA LEU A 39 -4.78 6.01 -2.43
C LEU A 39 -6.17 6.16 -1.82
N ASP A 40 -6.67 7.38 -1.77
CA ASP A 40 -8.00 7.67 -1.25
C ASP A 40 -9.08 7.02 -2.13
N LYS A 41 -9.95 6.25 -1.50
CA LYS A 41 -11.09 5.58 -2.15
C LYS A 41 -12.15 6.52 -2.73
N SER A 42 -12.11 7.81 -2.39
CA SER A 42 -13.04 8.83 -2.88
C SER A 42 -12.54 9.62 -4.08
N LEU A 43 -11.30 9.33 -4.54
CA LEU A 43 -10.69 10.03 -5.67
C LEU A 43 -11.49 9.84 -6.96
N PRO A 44 -11.77 10.92 -7.70
CA PRO A 44 -12.31 10.82 -9.06
C PRO A 44 -11.24 10.23 -10.01
N GLU A 45 -11.68 9.62 -11.11
CA GLU A 45 -10.80 8.89 -12.06
C GLU A 45 -9.66 9.74 -12.60
N ASN A 46 -9.92 11.00 -12.93
CA ASN A 46 -8.92 11.93 -13.44
C ASN A 46 -7.81 12.22 -12.40
N GLU A 47 -8.16 12.34 -11.13
CA GLU A 47 -7.19 12.53 -10.06
C GLU A 47 -6.42 11.24 -9.79
N LEU A 48 -7.11 10.08 -9.72
CA LEU A 48 -6.46 8.78 -9.59
C LEU A 48 -5.41 8.57 -10.67
N ARG A 49 -5.75 8.87 -11.92
CA ARG A 49 -4.83 8.83 -13.07
C ARG A 49 -3.60 9.71 -12.85
N SER A 50 -3.82 10.97 -12.47
CA SER A 50 -2.74 11.93 -12.19
C SER A 50 -1.82 11.46 -11.07
N LEU A 51 -2.40 10.88 -10.00
CA LEU A 51 -1.61 10.37 -8.87
C LEU A 51 -0.79 9.14 -9.27
N ILE A 52 -1.34 8.20 -10.04
CA ILE A 52 -0.62 7.03 -10.56
C ILE A 52 0.59 7.46 -11.39
N GLU A 53 0.42 8.44 -12.27
CA GLU A 53 1.50 8.96 -13.11
C GLU A 53 2.58 9.65 -12.27
N ARG A 54 2.19 10.60 -11.42
CA ARG A 54 3.11 11.42 -10.60
C ARG A 54 3.86 10.60 -9.56
N SER A 55 3.23 9.58 -8.99
CA SER A 55 3.86 8.68 -8.01
C SER A 55 4.68 7.58 -8.65
N GLU A 56 4.65 7.43 -9.98
CA GLU A 56 5.36 6.36 -10.69
C GLU A 56 5.05 4.95 -10.16
N ILE A 57 3.80 4.70 -9.82
CA ILE A 57 3.31 3.39 -9.37
C ILE A 57 3.52 2.35 -10.47
N GLU A 58 4.10 1.18 -10.11
CA GLU A 58 4.29 0.06 -11.03
C GLU A 58 3.26 -1.07 -10.84
N ALA A 59 2.65 -1.19 -9.67
CA ALA A 59 1.57 -2.15 -9.39
C ALA A 59 0.51 -1.52 -8.48
N ILE A 60 -0.73 -1.97 -8.57
CA ILE A 60 -1.83 -1.51 -7.69
C ILE A 60 -2.62 -2.71 -7.18
N PHE A 61 -2.75 -2.82 -5.85
CA PHE A 61 -3.78 -3.62 -5.20
C PHE A 61 -5.09 -2.83 -5.17
N TYR A 62 -6.18 -3.47 -5.59
CA TYR A 62 -7.45 -2.77 -5.73
C TYR A 62 -8.65 -3.64 -5.36
N THR A 63 -9.74 -3.02 -4.92
CA THR A 63 -11.04 -3.66 -4.78
C THR A 63 -11.84 -3.54 -6.08
N LYS A 64 -12.76 -4.47 -6.31
CA LYS A 64 -13.54 -4.63 -7.57
C LYS A 64 -14.15 -3.32 -8.09
N LYS A 65 -14.50 -2.40 -7.19
CA LYS A 65 -15.05 -1.09 -7.54
C LYS A 65 -14.17 -0.29 -8.52
N TYR A 66 -12.85 -0.46 -8.47
CA TYR A 66 -11.89 0.30 -9.27
C TYR A 66 -11.41 -0.43 -10.52
N GLU A 67 -11.89 -1.65 -10.76
CA GLU A 67 -11.39 -2.54 -11.81
C GLU A 67 -11.45 -1.89 -13.19
N GLU A 68 -12.61 -1.34 -13.58
CA GLU A 68 -12.80 -0.75 -14.91
C GLU A 68 -11.89 0.47 -15.12
N SER A 69 -11.86 1.39 -14.17
CA SER A 69 -11.01 2.58 -14.27
C SER A 69 -9.53 2.25 -14.33
N LEU A 70 -9.07 1.28 -13.51
CA LEU A 70 -7.67 0.88 -13.50
C LEU A 70 -7.27 0.11 -14.75
N LYS A 71 -8.13 -0.75 -15.30
CA LYS A 71 -7.88 -1.43 -16.59
C LYS A 71 -7.70 -0.43 -17.71
N LYS A 72 -8.55 0.59 -17.78
CA LYS A 72 -8.42 1.67 -18.75
C LYS A 72 -7.10 2.43 -18.60
N ILE A 73 -6.73 2.80 -17.37
CA ILE A 73 -5.46 3.46 -17.07
C ILE A 73 -4.25 2.60 -17.50
N LEU A 74 -4.32 1.27 -17.27
CA LEU A 74 -3.29 0.33 -17.69
C LEU A 74 -3.19 0.21 -19.22
N GLU A 75 -4.31 0.09 -19.92
CA GLU A 75 -4.38 0.01 -21.40
C GLU A 75 -3.81 1.27 -22.06
N GLU A 76 -4.08 2.43 -21.46
CA GLU A 76 -3.54 3.72 -21.90
C GLU A 76 -2.05 3.93 -21.53
N LYS A 77 -1.43 2.96 -20.85
CA LYS A 77 -0.02 2.97 -20.44
C LYS A 77 0.38 4.20 -19.65
N VAL A 78 -0.46 4.60 -18.69
CA VAL A 78 -0.22 5.76 -17.85
C VAL A 78 0.94 5.53 -16.90
N GLY A 79 1.93 6.41 -16.94
CA GLY A 79 3.11 6.36 -16.08
C GLY A 79 3.90 5.06 -16.21
N LYS A 80 4.14 4.38 -15.08
CA LYS A 80 4.89 3.12 -15.01
C LYS A 80 4.04 1.91 -14.64
N LEU A 81 2.72 2.04 -14.61
CA LEU A 81 1.79 0.99 -14.19
C LEU A 81 1.91 -0.25 -15.10
N LYS A 82 2.10 -1.43 -14.49
CA LYS A 82 2.28 -2.72 -15.17
C LYS A 82 1.36 -3.80 -14.66
N TYR A 83 1.03 -3.77 -13.36
CA TYR A 83 0.29 -4.83 -12.69
C TYR A 83 -0.92 -4.28 -11.96
N LEU A 84 -2.03 -4.96 -12.12
CA LEU A 84 -3.25 -4.78 -11.34
C LEU A 84 -3.50 -6.06 -10.56
N ILE A 85 -3.68 -5.95 -9.23
CA ILE A 85 -3.85 -7.10 -8.33
C ILE A 85 -5.17 -6.95 -7.58
N SER A 86 -6.14 -7.78 -7.93
CA SER A 86 -7.45 -7.78 -7.27
C SER A 86 -7.36 -8.38 -5.88
N MET A 87 -7.81 -7.64 -4.87
CA MET A 87 -7.89 -8.11 -3.50
C MET A 87 -8.91 -9.24 -3.32
N GLU A 88 -9.97 -9.27 -4.15
CA GLU A 88 -11.00 -10.30 -4.10
C GLU A 88 -10.60 -11.63 -4.74
N ASN A 89 -9.80 -11.57 -5.83
CA ASN A 89 -9.57 -12.72 -6.68
C ASN A 89 -8.12 -13.21 -6.67
N GLU A 90 -7.16 -12.30 -6.72
CA GLU A 90 -5.75 -12.64 -6.99
C GLU A 90 -4.90 -12.68 -5.73
N GLU A 91 -5.22 -11.90 -4.72
CA GLU A 91 -4.41 -11.80 -3.51
C GLU A 91 -4.26 -13.14 -2.78
N GLN A 92 -5.33 -13.92 -2.68
CA GLN A 92 -5.29 -15.25 -2.05
C GLN A 92 -4.40 -16.23 -2.82
N GLU A 93 -4.36 -16.13 -4.15
CA GLU A 93 -3.47 -16.93 -4.97
C GLU A 93 -2.00 -16.52 -4.77
N LEU A 94 -1.74 -15.21 -4.65
CA LEU A 94 -0.41 -14.69 -4.34
C LEU A 94 0.07 -15.14 -2.96
N ILE A 95 -0.81 -15.17 -1.95
CA ILE A 95 -0.49 -15.68 -0.60
C ILE A 95 -0.08 -17.15 -0.69
N LYS A 96 -0.89 -18.01 -1.34
CA LYS A 96 -0.56 -19.44 -1.53
C LYS A 96 0.76 -19.64 -2.26
N LYS A 97 1.02 -18.85 -3.30
CA LYS A 97 2.30 -18.88 -4.02
C LYS A 97 3.46 -18.45 -3.12
N GLY A 98 3.25 -17.43 -2.27
CA GLY A 98 4.23 -16.99 -1.28
C GLY A 98 4.59 -18.07 -0.28
N GLU A 99 3.59 -18.80 0.25
CA GLU A 99 3.82 -19.95 1.13
C GLU A 99 4.65 -21.05 0.46
N GLN A 100 4.38 -21.33 -0.82
CA GLN A 100 5.17 -22.30 -1.59
C GLN A 100 6.63 -21.87 -1.75
N LEU A 101 6.86 -20.59 -2.07
CA LEU A 101 8.22 -20.03 -2.19
C LEU A 101 9.00 -20.15 -0.87
N ILE A 102 8.34 -19.86 0.26
CA ILE A 102 8.94 -20.01 1.59
C ILE A 102 9.29 -21.49 1.87
N LYS A 103 8.38 -22.42 1.56
CA LYS A 103 8.62 -23.87 1.69
C LYS A 103 9.79 -24.36 0.81
N GLN A 104 10.03 -23.71 -0.31
CA GLN A 104 11.16 -23.98 -1.22
C GLN A 104 12.47 -23.29 -0.78
N GLY A 105 12.46 -22.59 0.36
CA GLY A 105 13.65 -21.94 0.91
C GLY A 105 13.86 -20.49 0.48
N ASN A 106 12.89 -19.87 -0.24
CA ASN A 106 12.99 -18.45 -0.54
C ASN A 106 12.78 -17.63 0.74
N ARG A 107 13.78 -16.86 1.12
CA ARG A 107 13.77 -16.04 2.33
C ARG A 107 13.96 -14.55 2.06
N GLU A 108 13.99 -14.15 0.81
CA GLU A 108 14.34 -12.79 0.41
C GLU A 108 13.50 -11.71 1.09
N PHE A 109 12.20 -11.96 1.27
CA PHE A 109 11.30 -11.05 2.00
C PHE A 109 11.51 -11.14 3.52
N ILE A 110 11.64 -12.38 4.06
CA ILE A 110 11.74 -12.61 5.51
C ILE A 110 13.06 -12.02 6.05
N ASP A 111 14.15 -12.15 5.28
CA ASP A 111 15.48 -11.67 5.67
C ASP A 111 15.74 -10.24 5.16
N ALA A 112 14.71 -9.55 4.64
CA ALA A 112 14.84 -8.19 4.16
C ALA A 112 15.25 -7.22 5.28
N LYS A 113 16.34 -6.51 5.08
CA LYS A 113 16.76 -5.46 6.01
C LYS A 113 15.99 -4.17 5.70
N ILE A 114 15.19 -3.74 6.67
CA ILE A 114 14.40 -2.52 6.56
C ILE A 114 15.24 -1.37 7.12
N ASP A 115 15.48 -0.36 6.28
CA ASP A 115 16.07 0.89 6.71
C ASP A 115 14.96 1.80 7.25
N ASN A 116 14.95 2.02 8.56
CA ASN A 116 13.92 2.79 9.25
C ASN A 116 13.90 4.27 8.89
N GLU A 117 14.99 4.81 8.37
CA GLU A 117 15.11 6.21 7.94
C GLU A 117 14.69 6.41 6.49
N LYS A 118 14.64 5.33 5.70
CA LYS A 118 14.25 5.40 4.30
C LYS A 118 12.77 5.71 4.18
N MET A 119 12.44 6.66 3.30
CA MET A 119 11.07 7.01 2.94
C MET A 119 10.44 5.91 2.08
N ASN A 120 9.55 5.13 2.65
CA ASN A 120 8.88 4.00 1.99
C ASN A 120 7.35 4.00 2.13
N ILE A 121 6.81 5.10 2.60
CA ILE A 121 5.38 5.37 2.62
C ILE A 121 5.15 6.72 1.93
N MET A 122 4.29 6.75 0.93
CA MET A 122 4.00 7.94 0.15
C MET A 122 2.50 8.24 0.22
N LEU A 123 2.14 9.33 0.89
CA LEU A 123 0.76 9.78 1.06
C LEU A 123 0.46 10.98 0.19
N PHE A 124 -0.81 11.15 -0.14
CA PHE A 124 -1.31 12.34 -0.79
C PHE A 124 -2.19 13.14 0.17
N THR A 125 -1.94 14.43 0.26
CA THR A 125 -2.77 15.34 1.06
C THR A 125 -3.52 16.28 0.15
N SER A 126 -4.79 16.57 0.48
CA SER A 126 -5.56 17.64 -0.15
C SER A 126 -4.89 18.98 0.18
N GLY A 127 -4.10 19.47 -0.75
CA GLY A 127 -3.51 20.82 -0.61
C GLY A 127 -4.57 21.91 -0.80
N THR A 128 -4.35 23.06 -0.22
CA THR A 128 -5.15 24.29 -0.47
C THR A 128 -4.94 24.84 -1.89
N THR A 129 -4.03 24.25 -2.66
CA THR A 129 -3.71 24.56 -4.06
C THR A 129 -4.20 23.43 -4.96
N SER A 130 -4.41 23.71 -6.23
CA SER A 130 -5.05 22.84 -7.24
C SER A 130 -4.48 21.43 -7.46
N ALA A 131 -3.39 21.05 -6.80
CA ALA A 131 -2.79 19.72 -6.92
C ALA A 131 -2.45 19.14 -5.55
N SER A 132 -2.81 17.87 -5.32
CA SER A 132 -2.45 17.11 -4.12
C SER A 132 -0.93 17.10 -3.91
N LYS A 133 -0.49 17.36 -2.68
CA LYS A 133 0.93 17.30 -2.31
C LYS A 133 1.31 15.88 -1.93
N ILE A 134 2.53 15.50 -2.24
CA ILE A 134 3.12 14.21 -1.84
C ILE A 134 3.84 14.42 -0.50
N VAL A 135 3.49 13.58 0.48
CA VAL A 135 4.18 13.48 1.77
C VAL A 135 4.84 12.11 1.82
N ALA A 136 6.15 12.10 2.00
CA ALA A 136 6.93 10.88 2.13
C ALA A 136 7.30 10.65 3.60
N LEU A 137 6.98 9.48 4.12
CA LEU A 137 7.23 9.07 5.50
C LEU A 137 8.15 7.86 5.55
N SER A 138 8.94 7.79 6.60
CA SER A 138 9.75 6.61 6.94
C SER A 138 9.04 5.75 7.99
N HIS A 139 9.49 4.52 8.18
CA HIS A 139 9.06 3.67 9.30
C HIS A 139 9.24 4.38 10.64
N LYS A 140 10.37 5.07 10.82
CA LYS A 140 10.63 5.82 12.06
C LYS A 140 9.58 6.87 12.35
N ASN A 141 9.08 7.58 11.34
CA ASN A 141 8.02 8.58 11.55
C ASN A 141 6.75 7.93 12.11
N LEU A 142 6.30 6.81 11.51
CA LEU A 142 5.10 6.11 11.98
C LEU A 142 5.31 5.49 13.36
N VAL A 143 6.41 4.76 13.56
CA VAL A 143 6.68 4.06 14.82
C VAL A 143 6.82 5.06 15.96
N SER A 144 7.48 6.19 15.78
CA SER A 144 7.57 7.23 16.81
C SER A 144 6.19 7.72 17.24
N ASN A 145 5.30 7.98 16.27
CA ASN A 145 3.94 8.41 16.55
C ASN A 145 3.12 7.34 17.30
N LEU A 146 3.26 6.07 16.88
CA LEU A 146 2.61 4.95 17.58
C LEU A 146 3.11 4.78 19.01
N MET A 147 4.41 4.92 19.26
CA MET A 147 4.98 4.86 20.59
C MET A 147 4.48 6.02 21.49
N ASP A 148 4.36 7.21 20.95
CA ASP A 148 3.83 8.37 21.68
C ASP A 148 2.36 8.13 22.05
N ILE A 149 1.54 7.64 21.14
CA ILE A 149 0.13 7.31 21.39
C ILE A 149 0.02 6.20 22.44
N SER A 150 0.79 5.12 22.32
CA SER A 150 0.75 4.00 23.27
C SER A 150 1.25 4.37 24.66
N SER A 151 2.01 5.46 24.79
CA SER A 151 2.40 5.98 26.10
C SER A 151 1.26 6.69 26.86
N ILE A 152 0.22 7.09 26.14
CA ILE A 152 -0.94 7.83 26.69
C ILE A 152 -2.15 6.90 26.85
N LEU A 153 -2.34 5.96 25.91
CA LEU A 153 -3.43 5.01 25.91
C LEU A 153 -2.96 3.68 26.49
N ASP A 154 -3.67 3.20 27.51
CA ASP A 154 -3.47 1.84 28.05
C ASP A 154 -4.20 0.84 27.17
N VAL A 155 -3.49 0.34 26.15
CA VAL A 155 -4.01 -0.61 25.16
C VAL A 155 -3.43 -1.99 25.43
N ASN A 156 -4.29 -3.00 25.51
CA ASN A 156 -3.91 -4.38 25.78
C ASN A 156 -4.59 -5.38 24.84
N SER A 157 -4.23 -6.66 24.94
CA SER A 157 -4.70 -7.73 24.02
C SER A 157 -6.19 -8.02 24.07
N ASP A 158 -6.89 -7.56 25.09
CA ASP A 158 -8.32 -7.80 25.29
C ASP A 158 -9.19 -6.68 24.70
N ASP A 159 -8.55 -5.60 24.25
CA ASP A 159 -9.24 -4.45 23.65
C ASP A 159 -9.72 -4.77 22.22
N VAL A 160 -10.88 -4.23 21.89
CA VAL A 160 -11.45 -4.32 20.54
C VAL A 160 -11.61 -2.92 19.97
N PHE A 161 -10.98 -2.68 18.84
CA PHE A 161 -11.05 -1.41 18.14
C PHE A 161 -12.01 -1.48 16.96
N LEU A 162 -12.80 -0.41 16.79
CA LEU A 162 -13.63 -0.25 15.62
C LEU A 162 -12.88 0.54 14.53
N SER A 163 -12.48 -0.15 13.45
CA SER A 163 -11.91 0.47 12.26
C SER A 163 -13.01 1.07 11.39
N PHE A 164 -13.17 2.39 11.37
CA PHE A 164 -14.18 3.10 10.57
C PHE A 164 -13.63 4.31 9.82
N LEU A 165 -12.46 4.81 10.21
CA LEU A 165 -11.79 5.87 9.48
C LEU A 165 -11.27 5.33 8.13
N PRO A 166 -11.02 6.19 7.15
CA PRO A 166 -10.44 5.74 5.89
C PRO A 166 -9.07 5.11 6.10
N ILE A 167 -8.93 3.81 5.80
CA ILE A 167 -7.72 3.02 6.05
C ILE A 167 -6.46 3.54 5.34
N HIS A 168 -6.61 4.35 4.29
CA HIS A 168 -5.49 5.01 3.63
C HIS A 168 -4.90 6.17 4.43
N HIS A 169 -5.54 6.56 5.53
CA HIS A 169 -5.12 7.65 6.40
C HIS A 169 -4.26 7.12 7.55
N VAL A 170 -3.23 7.86 7.93
CA VAL A 170 -2.26 7.45 8.98
C VAL A 170 -2.86 7.33 10.40
N PHE A 171 -4.11 7.69 10.61
CA PHE A 171 -4.81 7.57 11.89
C PHE A 171 -5.68 6.31 12.03
N GLU A 172 -5.76 5.44 11.01
CA GLU A 172 -6.49 4.18 11.08
C GLU A 172 -5.62 2.97 11.44
#